data_a1948a07f7e83f13d4960443b2702ced
#
_entry.id   a1948a07f7e83f13d4960443b2702ced
#
_cell.length_a   1.000
_cell.length_b   1.000
_cell.length_c   1.000
_cell.angle_alpha   90.00
_cell.angle_beta   90.00
_cell.angle_gamma   90.00
#
_symmetry.space_group_name_H-M   'P 1'
#
loop_
_entity.id
_entity.type
_entity.pdbx_description
1 polymer ?
#
loop_
_entity_poly.entity_id
_entity_poly.type
_entity_poly.pdbx_seq_one_letter_code
_entity_poly.pdbx_strand_id
1 'polypeptide(L)'
;MRNRTNRAEQRGTTMSSKMLKFVTTDKKMPDKRGAEMRVQDFDEIYDEFDVTAAEDQAGRCSQCGVPFCQINCPLHNNIPDWLMLTAEGRMEEAYRMAAQTNNMPEICGRICPQDRLCEGSCVIEKGFESVTIGAVEKHITETAFENGWVQPPQPVAELSESVGIIGAGPAGLAAADMLRQRGYQVTVYDRYDRVGGLLIYGIPGFKLEKHVVQRRHDLLADGGVTFRMNVDIGVDISFEEIRASHDAVLV
;
A
#
# COMPACT_ATOMS: atom_id res chain seq x y z
N MET A 1 0.78 -35.74 60.73
CA MET A 1 0.60 -36.23 59.36
C MET A 1 0.34 -35.04 58.48
N ARG A 2 1.32 -34.67 57.65
CA ARG A 2 1.27 -33.50 56.78
C ARG A 2 0.87 -34.00 55.37
N ASN A 3 -0.27 -33.53 54.89
CA ASN A 3 -0.74 -33.84 53.54
C ASN A 3 -0.04 -32.88 52.55
N ARG A 4 0.85 -33.42 51.76
CA ARG A 4 1.36 -32.80 50.54
C ARG A 4 0.54 -33.36 49.39
N THR A 5 -0.15 -32.53 48.66
CA THR A 5 -0.37 -32.69 47.20
C THR A 5 -1.34 -31.61 46.77
N ASN A 6 -0.87 -30.65 46.03
CA ASN A 6 -1.43 -30.33 44.71
C ASN A 6 -0.59 -29.17 44.12
N ARG A 7 0.48 -29.55 43.49
CA ARG A 7 1.08 -28.68 42.47
C ARG A 7 0.23 -28.87 41.21
N ALA A 8 -0.74 -27.99 41.02
CA ALA A 8 -1.41 -27.88 39.77
C ALA A 8 -0.36 -27.54 38.70
N GLU A 9 -0.22 -28.43 37.75
CA GLU A 9 0.52 -28.17 36.50
C GLU A 9 -0.10 -26.97 35.81
N GLN A 10 0.57 -25.84 35.95
CA GLN A 10 0.40 -24.73 35.03
C GLN A 10 1.01 -25.20 33.70
N ARG A 11 0.22 -25.81 32.85
CA ARG A 11 0.51 -25.92 31.43
C ARG A 11 0.57 -24.48 30.89
N GLY A 12 1.79 -23.95 30.85
CA GLY A 12 2.08 -22.78 30.06
C GLY A 12 1.72 -23.12 28.61
N THR A 13 0.64 -22.56 28.11
CA THR A 13 0.40 -22.46 26.68
C THR A 13 1.56 -21.61 26.14
N THR A 14 2.60 -22.26 25.66
CA THR A 14 3.59 -21.61 24.78
C THR A 14 2.78 -21.15 23.58
N MET A 15 2.51 -19.85 23.50
CA MET A 15 2.02 -19.25 22.28
C MET A 15 3.05 -19.61 21.20
N SER A 16 2.69 -20.49 20.30
CA SER A 16 3.48 -20.76 19.10
C SER A 16 3.69 -19.41 18.41
N SER A 17 4.94 -19.01 18.22
CA SER A 17 5.25 -17.79 17.49
C SER A 17 4.62 -17.91 16.11
N LYS A 18 3.78 -16.94 15.75
CA LYS A 18 3.17 -16.84 14.41
C LYS A 18 4.20 -16.51 13.33
N MET A 19 5.40 -16.13 13.74
CA MET A 19 6.52 -15.74 12.88
C MET A 19 7.54 -16.87 12.70
N LEU A 20 8.54 -16.64 11.85
CA LEU A 20 9.63 -17.58 11.55
C LEU A 20 9.18 -18.86 10.82
N LYS A 21 8.01 -18.85 10.19
CA LYS A 21 7.47 -20.00 9.46
C LYS A 21 8.25 -20.36 8.19
N PHE A 22 9.19 -19.54 7.75
CA PHE A 22 9.95 -19.77 6.52
C PHE A 22 10.71 -21.12 6.49
N VAL A 23 10.96 -21.72 7.66
CA VAL A 23 11.60 -23.05 7.77
C VAL A 23 10.65 -24.19 7.41
N THR A 24 9.35 -23.99 7.60
CA THR A 24 8.30 -25.03 7.47
C THR A 24 7.23 -24.70 6.45
N THR A 25 7.20 -23.47 5.97
CA THR A 25 6.21 -22.98 5.01
C THR A 25 6.91 -22.41 3.80
N ASP A 26 6.69 -23.00 2.65
CA ASP A 26 7.27 -22.56 1.38
C ASP A 26 6.66 -21.21 0.93
N LYS A 27 7.41 -20.48 0.10
CA LYS A 27 6.88 -19.28 -0.56
C LYS A 27 5.75 -19.66 -1.49
N LYS A 28 4.61 -19.01 -1.33
CA LYS A 28 3.47 -19.16 -2.23
C LYS A 28 2.91 -17.79 -2.60
N MET A 29 2.82 -17.49 -3.89
CA MET A 29 2.04 -16.37 -4.41
C MET A 29 0.55 -16.74 -4.44
N PRO A 30 -0.37 -15.77 -4.50
CA PRO A 30 -1.76 -16.06 -4.85
C PRO A 30 -1.82 -16.86 -6.16
N ASP A 31 -2.82 -17.70 -6.29
CA ASP A 31 -2.99 -18.50 -7.50
C ASP A 31 -3.22 -17.57 -8.71
N LYS A 32 -2.85 -18.02 -9.90
CA LYS A 32 -3.13 -17.27 -11.13
C LYS A 32 -4.52 -17.64 -11.63
N ARG A 33 -5.30 -16.65 -12.01
CA ARG A 33 -6.56 -16.85 -12.73
C ARG A 33 -6.34 -17.72 -13.98
N GLY A 34 -7.32 -18.54 -14.32
CA GLY A 34 -7.24 -19.44 -15.46
C GLY A 34 -6.84 -18.72 -16.76
N ALA A 35 -5.94 -19.33 -17.55
CA ALA A 35 -5.43 -18.70 -18.78
C ALA A 35 -6.54 -18.33 -19.78
N GLU A 36 -7.57 -19.16 -19.87
CA GLU A 36 -8.71 -18.94 -20.77
C GLU A 36 -9.52 -17.69 -20.37
N MET A 37 -9.66 -17.43 -19.07
CA MET A 37 -10.34 -16.22 -18.59
C MET A 37 -9.48 -14.98 -18.83
N ARG A 38 -8.19 -15.05 -18.48
CA ARG A 38 -7.26 -13.92 -18.63
C ARG A 38 -7.10 -13.41 -20.07
N VAL A 39 -7.28 -14.28 -21.04
CA VAL A 39 -7.25 -13.90 -22.47
C VAL A 39 -8.51 -13.14 -22.88
N GLN A 40 -9.63 -13.30 -22.16
CA GLN A 40 -10.91 -12.67 -22.50
C GLN A 40 -11.05 -11.28 -21.89
N ASP A 41 -10.60 -11.07 -20.66
CA ASP A 41 -10.86 -9.85 -19.88
C ASP A 41 -9.64 -8.95 -19.68
N PHE A 42 -8.42 -9.50 -19.70
CA PHE A 42 -7.17 -8.78 -19.39
C PHE A 42 -7.14 -8.10 -18.01
N ASP A 43 -7.94 -8.59 -17.06
CA ASP A 43 -7.92 -8.19 -15.67
C ASP A 43 -6.67 -8.74 -14.94
N GLU A 44 -6.45 -8.38 -13.68
CA GLU A 44 -5.27 -8.78 -12.91
C GLU A 44 -5.02 -10.30 -12.97
N ILE A 45 -3.74 -10.66 -13.12
CA ILE A 45 -3.32 -12.05 -13.35
C ILE A 45 -3.55 -12.95 -12.14
N TYR A 46 -3.31 -12.41 -10.94
CA TYR A 46 -3.38 -13.15 -9.70
C TYR A 46 -4.72 -12.96 -9.01
N ASP A 47 -5.24 -14.04 -8.47
CA ASP A 47 -6.31 -13.99 -7.48
C ASP A 47 -5.84 -13.27 -6.21
N GLU A 48 -6.71 -13.12 -5.25
CA GLU A 48 -6.37 -12.58 -3.94
C GLU A 48 -5.96 -13.72 -2.98
N PHE A 49 -5.17 -13.39 -1.97
CA PHE A 49 -4.97 -14.31 -0.87
C PHE A 49 -6.26 -14.47 -0.09
N ASP A 50 -6.57 -15.70 0.35
CA ASP A 50 -7.43 -15.88 1.49
C ASP A 50 -6.70 -15.48 2.79
N VAL A 51 -7.47 -15.25 3.85
CA VAL A 51 -6.94 -14.80 5.15
C VAL A 51 -5.85 -15.74 5.68
N THR A 52 -6.07 -17.06 5.60
CA THR A 52 -5.13 -18.07 6.11
C THR A 52 -3.83 -18.06 5.32
N ALA A 53 -3.92 -17.99 3.99
CA ALA A 53 -2.75 -17.91 3.13
C ALA A 53 -1.94 -16.62 3.37
N ALA A 54 -2.63 -15.48 3.55
CA ALA A 54 -1.99 -14.22 3.87
C ALA A 54 -1.25 -14.27 5.22
N GLU A 55 -1.90 -14.80 6.27
CA GLU A 55 -1.29 -15.01 7.60
C GLU A 55 -0.06 -15.92 7.52
N ASP A 56 -0.15 -17.02 6.78
CA ASP A 56 0.94 -17.98 6.65
C ASP A 56 2.13 -17.39 5.88
N GLN A 57 1.89 -16.67 4.79
CA GLN A 57 2.94 -16.03 4.02
C GLN A 57 3.57 -14.85 4.79
N ALA A 58 2.80 -14.05 5.49
CA ALA A 58 3.30 -13.00 6.38
C ALA A 58 4.15 -13.61 7.52
N GLY A 59 3.71 -14.74 8.09
CA GLY A 59 4.42 -15.48 9.14
C GLY A 59 5.78 -16.03 8.72
N ARG A 60 6.11 -16.05 7.44
CA ARG A 60 7.45 -16.41 6.95
C ARG A 60 8.52 -15.36 7.31
N CYS A 61 8.13 -14.15 7.68
CA CYS A 61 9.07 -13.09 8.05
C CYS A 61 9.95 -13.51 9.25
N SER A 62 11.26 -13.32 9.12
CA SER A 62 12.24 -13.64 10.17
C SER A 62 12.37 -12.56 11.26
N GLN A 63 11.63 -11.45 11.16
CA GLN A 63 11.69 -10.34 12.13
C GLN A 63 13.12 -9.86 12.39
N CYS A 64 13.84 -9.49 11.33
CA CYS A 64 15.25 -9.14 11.37
C CYS A 64 15.50 -7.90 12.23
N GLY A 65 16.54 -7.92 13.08
CA GLY A 65 16.99 -6.73 13.81
C GLY A 65 17.51 -5.61 12.91
N VAL A 66 17.95 -5.95 11.68
CA VAL A 66 18.26 -5.01 10.60
C VAL A 66 17.40 -5.39 9.38
N PRO A 67 16.25 -4.74 9.18
CA PRO A 67 15.29 -5.12 8.14
C PRO A 67 15.71 -4.55 6.77
N PHE A 68 16.49 -5.27 6.01
CA PHE A 68 16.93 -4.84 4.68
C PHE A 68 15.75 -4.59 3.71
N CYS A 69 14.64 -5.29 3.85
CA CYS A 69 13.42 -5.02 3.10
C CYS A 69 12.91 -3.58 3.33
N GLN A 70 12.93 -3.10 4.57
CA GLN A 70 12.58 -1.72 4.91
C GLN A 70 13.64 -0.72 4.42
N ILE A 71 14.92 -1.02 4.63
CA ILE A 71 16.03 -0.13 4.20
C ILE A 71 16.02 0.07 2.69
N ASN A 72 15.74 -0.98 1.91
CA ASN A 72 15.71 -0.91 0.45
C ASN A 72 14.33 -0.54 -0.12
N CYS A 73 13.33 -0.29 0.72
CA CYS A 73 12.10 0.34 0.31
C CYS A 73 12.33 1.86 0.18
N PRO A 74 12.04 2.50 -0.97
CA PRO A 74 12.21 3.95 -1.11
C PRO A 74 11.40 4.79 -0.11
N LEU A 75 10.32 4.22 0.43
CA LEU A 75 9.47 4.84 1.45
C LEU A 75 9.87 4.45 2.87
N HIS A 76 10.86 3.59 3.05
CA HIS A 76 11.25 2.99 4.34
C HIS A 76 10.05 2.42 5.11
N ASN A 77 9.14 1.74 4.39
CA ASN A 77 7.90 1.21 4.96
C ASN A 77 8.19 0.16 6.05
N ASN A 78 7.42 0.18 7.12
CA ASN A 78 7.56 -0.68 8.30
C ASN A 78 7.17 -2.15 8.01
N ILE A 79 7.82 -2.75 7.01
CA ILE A 79 7.47 -4.06 6.45
C ILE A 79 7.45 -5.18 7.50
N PRO A 80 8.45 -5.37 8.37
CA PRO A 80 8.42 -6.43 9.36
C PRO A 80 7.24 -6.32 10.32
N ASP A 81 6.88 -5.09 10.72
CA ASP A 81 5.85 -4.85 11.71
C ASP A 81 4.46 -5.16 11.15
N TRP A 82 4.13 -4.67 9.95
CA TRP A 82 2.83 -5.02 9.39
C TRP A 82 2.74 -6.48 8.92
N LEU A 83 3.86 -7.14 8.56
CA LEU A 83 3.88 -8.60 8.34
C LEU A 83 3.55 -9.35 9.64
N MET A 84 4.11 -8.93 10.77
CA MET A 84 3.79 -9.52 12.08
C MET A 84 2.30 -9.35 12.41
N LEU A 85 1.78 -8.13 12.26
CA LEU A 85 0.37 -7.84 12.52
C LEU A 85 -0.56 -8.67 11.62
N THR A 86 -0.20 -8.84 10.34
CA THR A 86 -0.94 -9.70 9.40
C THR A 86 -0.92 -11.16 9.87
N ALA A 87 0.26 -11.70 10.24
CA ALA A 87 0.38 -13.07 10.73
C ALA A 87 -0.42 -13.31 12.01
N GLU A 88 -0.64 -12.28 12.81
CA GLU A 88 -1.47 -12.31 14.02
C GLU A 88 -2.97 -12.13 13.74
N GLY A 89 -3.38 -11.86 12.50
CA GLY A 89 -4.77 -11.56 12.12
C GLY A 89 -5.24 -10.16 12.50
N ARG A 90 -4.32 -9.24 12.80
CA ARG A 90 -4.58 -7.84 13.21
C ARG A 90 -4.56 -6.93 11.98
N MET A 91 -5.49 -7.18 11.05
CA MET A 91 -5.45 -6.59 9.70
C MET A 91 -5.61 -5.07 9.69
N GLU A 92 -6.51 -4.51 10.52
CA GLU A 92 -6.68 -3.06 10.61
C GLU A 92 -5.41 -2.36 11.09
N GLU A 93 -4.73 -2.95 12.07
CA GLU A 93 -3.47 -2.41 12.57
C GLU A 93 -2.35 -2.57 11.54
N ALA A 94 -2.33 -3.69 10.81
CA ALA A 94 -1.40 -3.90 9.69
C ALA A 94 -1.58 -2.83 8.61
N TYR A 95 -2.82 -2.52 8.22
CA TYR A 95 -3.12 -1.45 7.28
C TYR A 95 -2.66 -0.08 7.82
N ARG A 96 -3.01 0.26 9.05
CA ARG A 96 -2.59 1.53 9.66
C ARG A 96 -1.08 1.69 9.71
N MET A 97 -0.35 0.59 9.98
CA MET A 97 1.11 0.57 9.98
C MET A 97 1.69 0.77 8.57
N ALA A 98 1.14 0.09 7.56
CA ALA A 98 1.56 0.24 6.16
C ALA A 98 1.30 1.66 5.64
N ALA A 99 0.15 2.24 5.99
CA ALA A 99 -0.27 3.58 5.55
C ALA A 99 0.51 4.73 6.20
N GLN A 100 1.26 4.50 7.28
CA GLN A 100 2.05 5.57 7.93
C GLN A 100 3.12 6.17 7.02
N THR A 101 3.70 5.39 6.13
CA THR A 101 4.77 5.83 5.25
C THR A 101 4.42 5.67 3.77
N ASN A 102 3.32 5.00 3.43
CA ASN A 102 2.89 4.73 2.07
C ASN A 102 1.47 5.22 1.83
N ASN A 103 1.30 6.25 1.01
CA ASN A 103 -0.01 6.80 0.67
C ASN A 103 -0.84 5.91 -0.27
N MET A 104 -0.18 5.02 -1.01
CA MET A 104 -0.81 4.18 -2.04
C MET A 104 -0.32 2.74 -1.97
N PRO A 105 -0.54 2.04 -0.83
CA PRO A 105 -0.07 0.67 -0.68
C PRO A 105 -0.73 -0.30 -1.67
N GLU A 106 -1.96 -0.04 -2.11
CA GLU A 106 -2.65 -0.79 -3.17
C GLU A 106 -1.92 -0.75 -4.52
N ILE A 107 -1.23 0.34 -4.80
CA ILE A 107 -0.41 0.48 -6.02
C ILE A 107 0.94 -0.21 -5.83
N CYS A 108 1.60 0.04 -4.69
CA CYS A 108 2.90 -0.55 -4.38
C CYS A 108 2.84 -2.08 -4.33
N GLY A 109 1.83 -2.66 -3.71
CA GLY A 109 1.62 -4.11 -3.65
C GLY A 109 1.47 -4.78 -5.02
N ARG A 110 1.04 -4.01 -6.05
CA ARG A 110 0.82 -4.52 -7.41
C ARG A 110 1.98 -4.30 -8.37
N ILE A 111 2.61 -3.11 -8.35
CA ILE A 111 3.49 -2.67 -9.45
C ILE A 111 4.92 -2.34 -9.05
N CYS A 112 5.23 -2.21 -7.77
CA CYS A 112 6.62 -2.05 -7.35
C CYS A 112 7.48 -3.21 -7.87
N PRO A 113 8.73 -2.97 -8.28
CA PRO A 113 9.68 -4.04 -8.60
C PRO A 113 10.22 -4.67 -7.31
N GLN A 114 9.36 -5.41 -6.58
CA GLN A 114 9.68 -5.98 -5.26
C GLN A 114 10.91 -6.88 -5.30
N ASP A 115 11.12 -7.59 -6.43
CA ASP A 115 12.28 -8.43 -6.69
C ASP A 115 13.62 -7.67 -6.67
N ARG A 116 13.60 -6.37 -6.89
CA ARG A 116 14.76 -5.47 -6.85
C ARG A 116 14.82 -4.61 -5.60
N LEU A 117 13.74 -4.54 -4.86
CA LEU A 117 13.58 -3.70 -3.67
C LEU A 117 13.44 -4.58 -2.41
N CYS A 118 12.24 -4.60 -1.83
CA CYS A 118 11.99 -5.24 -0.53
C CYS A 118 12.16 -6.76 -0.57
N GLU A 119 11.59 -7.46 -1.56
CA GLU A 119 11.69 -8.93 -1.65
C GLU A 119 13.11 -9.36 -2.03
N GLY A 120 13.73 -8.72 -3.03
CA GLY A 120 15.11 -9.02 -3.42
C GLY A 120 16.15 -8.73 -2.34
N SER A 121 15.80 -7.89 -1.36
CA SER A 121 16.64 -7.55 -0.19
C SER A 121 16.25 -8.33 1.07
N CYS A 122 15.29 -9.24 0.99
CA CYS A 122 14.86 -10.04 2.12
C CYS A 122 15.99 -10.96 2.59
N VAL A 123 16.25 -10.98 3.91
CA VAL A 123 17.36 -11.76 4.50
C VAL A 123 17.25 -13.25 4.20
N ILE A 124 16.03 -13.79 4.13
CA ILE A 124 15.80 -15.22 3.88
C ILE A 124 15.81 -15.58 2.38
N GLU A 125 15.91 -14.61 1.47
CA GLU A 125 15.76 -14.81 0.04
C GLU A 125 16.71 -15.90 -0.49
N LYS A 126 17.99 -15.87 -0.11
CA LYS A 126 19.02 -16.79 -0.65
C LYS A 126 18.92 -18.24 -0.17
N GLY A 127 18.18 -18.52 0.89
CA GLY A 127 18.11 -19.86 1.49
C GLY A 127 16.72 -20.46 1.50
N PHE A 128 15.69 -19.61 1.56
CA PHE A 128 14.30 -20.03 1.76
C PHE A 128 13.32 -19.28 0.85
N GLU A 129 13.79 -18.53 -0.13
CA GLU A 129 13.01 -17.54 -0.90
C GLU A 129 12.41 -16.42 -0.01
N SER A 130 12.31 -15.23 -0.57
CA SER A 130 11.77 -14.06 0.15
C SER A 130 10.33 -14.25 0.63
N VAL A 131 9.91 -13.45 1.59
CA VAL A 131 8.48 -13.27 1.88
C VAL A 131 7.79 -12.64 0.67
N THR A 132 6.55 -13.01 0.40
CA THR A 132 5.70 -12.42 -0.65
C THR A 132 5.17 -11.05 -0.21
N ILE A 133 6.09 -10.09 -0.03
CA ILE A 133 5.82 -8.80 0.61
C ILE A 133 4.74 -8.02 -0.17
N GLY A 134 4.90 -7.91 -1.49
CA GLY A 134 3.94 -7.18 -2.31
C GLY A 134 2.55 -7.80 -2.31
N ALA A 135 2.43 -9.12 -2.39
CA ALA A 135 1.14 -9.79 -2.37
C ALA A 135 0.43 -9.65 -1.01
N VAL A 136 1.18 -9.67 0.10
CA VAL A 136 0.63 -9.42 1.43
C VAL A 136 0.22 -7.95 1.58
N GLU A 137 1.01 -6.99 1.08
CA GLU A 137 0.64 -5.56 1.07
C GLU A 137 -0.65 -5.32 0.28
N LYS A 138 -0.80 -5.96 -0.90
CA LYS A 138 -2.06 -5.94 -1.67
C LYS A 138 -3.21 -6.45 -0.80
N HIS A 139 -3.09 -7.62 -0.20
CA HIS A 139 -4.13 -8.23 0.63
C HIS A 139 -4.54 -7.33 1.81
N ILE A 140 -3.58 -6.78 2.55
CA ILE A 140 -3.84 -5.83 3.65
C ILE A 140 -4.69 -4.67 3.15
N THR A 141 -4.32 -4.11 1.99
CA THR A 141 -4.96 -2.90 1.49
C THR A 141 -6.34 -3.17 0.91
N GLU A 142 -6.52 -4.27 0.16
CA GLU A 142 -7.85 -4.64 -0.33
C GLU A 142 -8.80 -4.92 0.83
N THR A 143 -8.36 -5.69 1.83
CA THR A 143 -9.12 -5.91 3.07
C THR A 143 -9.49 -4.58 3.75
N ALA A 144 -8.58 -3.60 3.74
CA ALA A 144 -8.87 -2.29 4.34
C ALA A 144 -9.93 -1.49 3.56
N PHE A 145 -9.92 -1.56 2.23
CA PHE A 145 -10.96 -0.94 1.41
C PHE A 145 -12.31 -1.62 1.60
N GLU A 146 -12.36 -2.95 1.61
CA GLU A 146 -13.58 -3.74 1.81
C GLU A 146 -14.24 -3.46 3.17
N ASN A 147 -13.44 -3.28 4.21
CA ASN A 147 -13.94 -2.98 5.55
C ASN A 147 -14.13 -1.48 5.83
N GLY A 148 -13.88 -0.61 4.85
CA GLY A 148 -14.05 0.84 5.01
C GLY A 148 -13.05 1.51 5.96
N TRP A 149 -11.88 0.90 6.19
CA TRP A 149 -10.84 1.49 7.03
C TRP A 149 -10.03 2.56 6.31
N VAL A 150 -10.03 2.53 4.97
CA VAL A 150 -9.42 3.56 4.13
C VAL A 150 -10.38 4.74 4.08
N GLN A 151 -9.97 5.86 4.67
CA GLN A 151 -10.80 7.06 4.74
C GLN A 151 -10.21 8.19 3.90
N PRO A 152 -11.05 9.09 3.37
CA PRO A 152 -10.57 10.33 2.76
C PRO A 152 -9.66 11.13 3.70
N PRO A 153 -8.69 11.89 3.19
CA PRO A 153 -7.88 12.79 4.00
C PRO A 153 -8.75 13.71 4.86
N GLN A 154 -8.55 13.65 6.17
CA GLN A 154 -9.28 14.49 7.14
C GLN A 154 -8.27 15.29 7.95
N PRO A 155 -8.00 16.56 7.60
CA PRO A 155 -7.06 17.38 8.35
C PRO A 155 -7.61 17.74 9.72
N VAL A 156 -6.74 17.86 10.70
CA VAL A 156 -7.11 18.33 12.06
C VAL A 156 -7.59 19.78 12.02
N ALA A 157 -7.03 20.60 11.14
CA ALA A 157 -7.40 21.97 10.91
C ALA A 157 -7.22 22.34 9.44
N GLU A 158 -8.14 23.15 8.91
CA GLU A 158 -8.01 23.72 7.57
C GLU A 158 -7.05 24.91 7.60
N LEU A 159 -6.14 24.94 6.64
CA LEU A 159 -5.25 26.06 6.38
C LEU A 159 -5.82 26.93 5.24
N SER A 160 -5.47 28.21 5.26
CA SER A 160 -5.84 29.13 4.18
C SER A 160 -4.93 29.03 2.96
N GLU A 161 -3.73 28.52 3.18
CA GLU A 161 -2.69 28.40 2.15
C GLU A 161 -3.06 27.31 1.14
N SER A 162 -2.86 27.65 -0.13
CA SER A 162 -3.18 26.81 -1.27
C SER A 162 -1.92 26.31 -1.98
N VAL A 163 -2.01 25.07 -2.48
CA VAL A 163 -0.93 24.46 -3.28
C VAL A 163 -1.50 23.96 -4.61
N GLY A 164 -0.92 24.46 -5.70
CA GLY A 164 -1.14 23.94 -7.05
C GLY A 164 -0.15 22.81 -7.35
N ILE A 165 -0.64 21.68 -7.84
CA ILE A 165 0.20 20.53 -8.27
C ILE A 165 0.02 20.35 -9.77
N ILE A 166 1.11 20.34 -10.51
CA ILE A 166 1.10 20.11 -11.96
C ILE A 166 1.46 18.65 -12.24
N GLY A 167 0.47 17.87 -12.65
CA GLY A 167 0.56 16.45 -12.93
C GLY A 167 -0.22 15.59 -11.94
N ALA A 168 -1.23 14.88 -12.43
CA ALA A 168 -2.05 13.93 -11.66
C ALA A 168 -1.52 12.49 -11.71
N GLY A 169 -0.22 12.32 -11.94
CA GLY A 169 0.47 11.03 -11.84
C GLY A 169 0.70 10.60 -10.39
N PRO A 170 1.33 9.43 -10.15
CA PRO A 170 1.53 8.90 -8.79
C PRO A 170 2.23 9.87 -7.83
N ALA A 171 3.21 10.64 -8.32
CA ALA A 171 3.91 11.63 -7.51
C ALA A 171 2.99 12.77 -7.07
N GLY A 172 2.19 13.32 -8.02
CA GLY A 172 1.23 14.38 -7.70
C GLY A 172 0.12 13.90 -6.78
N LEU A 173 -0.38 12.67 -6.94
CA LEU A 173 -1.38 12.08 -6.06
C LEU A 173 -0.84 11.88 -4.63
N ALA A 174 0.39 11.39 -4.49
CA ALA A 174 1.02 11.24 -3.18
C ALA A 174 1.23 12.60 -2.50
N ALA A 175 1.67 13.60 -3.26
CA ALA A 175 1.83 14.97 -2.74
C ALA A 175 0.48 15.58 -2.35
N ALA A 176 -0.56 15.39 -3.17
CA ALA A 176 -1.91 15.88 -2.89
C ALA A 176 -2.46 15.31 -1.58
N ASP A 177 -2.31 13.99 -1.38
CA ASP A 177 -2.73 13.32 -0.15
C ASP A 177 -1.98 13.88 1.06
N MET A 178 -0.65 13.93 1.01
CA MET A 178 0.18 14.41 2.12
C MET A 178 -0.09 15.87 2.48
N LEU A 179 -0.31 16.72 1.50
CA LEU A 179 -0.62 18.14 1.73
C LEU A 179 -2.05 18.32 2.27
N ARG A 180 -3.00 17.58 1.70
CA ARG A 180 -4.38 17.63 2.17
C ARG A 180 -4.54 17.15 3.60
N GLN A 181 -3.86 16.08 4.00
CA GLN A 181 -3.83 15.62 5.39
C GLN A 181 -3.31 16.69 6.37
N ARG A 182 -2.45 17.61 5.90
CA ARG A 182 -1.92 18.73 6.68
C ARG A 182 -2.81 19.97 6.68
N GLY A 183 -3.92 19.94 5.94
CA GLY A 183 -4.89 21.00 5.91
C GLY A 183 -4.77 22.01 4.77
N TYR A 184 -3.77 21.87 3.89
CA TYR A 184 -3.61 22.75 2.74
C TYR A 184 -4.77 22.61 1.75
N GLN A 185 -5.14 23.71 1.10
CA GLN A 185 -6.06 23.72 -0.04
C GLN A 185 -5.28 23.23 -1.28
N VAL A 186 -5.65 22.06 -1.82
CA VAL A 186 -4.89 21.41 -2.89
C VAL A 186 -5.68 21.40 -4.18
N THR A 187 -5.07 21.88 -5.27
CA THR A 187 -5.59 21.76 -6.63
C THR A 187 -4.57 21.06 -7.51
N VAL A 188 -4.98 19.96 -8.14
CA VAL A 188 -4.14 19.17 -9.06
C VAL A 188 -4.58 19.46 -10.50
N TYR A 189 -3.63 19.80 -11.37
CA TYR A 189 -3.85 20.07 -12.79
C TYR A 189 -3.22 18.96 -13.63
N ASP A 190 -3.91 18.51 -14.65
CA ASP A 190 -3.34 17.58 -15.61
C ASP A 190 -3.92 17.81 -17.02
N ARG A 191 -3.08 17.66 -18.04
CA ARG A 191 -3.50 17.80 -19.44
C ARG A 191 -4.36 16.65 -19.94
N TYR A 192 -4.35 15.52 -19.29
CA TYR A 192 -5.15 14.35 -19.64
C TYR A 192 -6.53 14.38 -18.98
N ASP A 193 -7.42 13.54 -19.47
CA ASP A 193 -8.83 13.47 -19.05
C ASP A 193 -9.05 12.67 -17.76
N ARG A 194 -8.05 11.88 -17.32
CA ARG A 194 -8.14 11.02 -16.13
C ARG A 194 -6.93 11.13 -15.22
N VAL A 195 -7.20 11.04 -13.93
CA VAL A 195 -6.20 11.02 -12.87
C VAL A 195 -5.43 9.69 -12.89
N GLY A 196 -4.13 9.74 -12.62
CA GLY A 196 -3.28 8.57 -12.45
C GLY A 196 -2.03 8.53 -13.35
N GLY A 197 -1.94 9.38 -14.38
CA GLY A 197 -0.80 9.41 -15.27
C GLY A 197 -0.47 8.02 -15.84
N LEU A 198 0.77 7.55 -15.68
CA LEU A 198 1.17 6.22 -16.17
C LEU A 198 0.40 5.05 -15.51
N LEU A 199 -0.19 5.23 -14.35
CA LEU A 199 -1.05 4.19 -13.75
C LEU A 199 -2.27 3.90 -14.61
N ILE A 200 -2.78 4.91 -15.33
CA ILE A 200 -3.92 4.78 -16.25
C ILE A 200 -3.44 4.51 -17.69
N TYR A 201 -2.49 5.31 -18.19
CA TYR A 201 -2.13 5.33 -19.61
C TYR A 201 -0.95 4.43 -19.97
N GLY A 202 -0.15 3.98 -18.99
CA GLY A 202 1.07 3.21 -19.24
C GLY A 202 1.03 1.78 -18.74
N ILE A 203 0.44 1.52 -17.57
CA ILE A 203 0.42 0.18 -16.97
C ILE A 203 -0.79 -0.60 -17.49
N PRO A 204 -0.61 -1.82 -18.02
CA PRO A 204 -1.73 -2.63 -18.52
C PRO A 204 -2.65 -3.13 -17.39
N GLY A 205 -3.94 -3.35 -17.72
CA GLY A 205 -4.98 -3.78 -16.78
C GLY A 205 -4.62 -5.06 -16.03
N PHE A 206 -3.99 -6.00 -16.70
CA PHE A 206 -3.59 -7.27 -16.08
C PHE A 206 -2.51 -7.15 -14.97
N LYS A 207 -1.92 -5.98 -14.79
CA LYS A 207 -1.02 -5.65 -13.67
C LYS A 207 -1.66 -4.71 -12.66
N LEU A 208 -2.50 -3.80 -13.11
CA LEU A 208 -3.18 -2.80 -12.30
C LEU A 208 -4.50 -2.43 -12.94
N GLU A 209 -5.58 -2.91 -12.40
CA GLU A 209 -6.91 -2.55 -12.85
C GLU A 209 -7.21 -1.07 -12.61
N LYS A 210 -7.92 -0.47 -13.55
CA LYS A 210 -8.11 0.99 -13.55
C LYS A 210 -9.04 1.48 -12.45
N HIS A 211 -9.94 0.64 -11.98
CA HIS A 211 -10.79 0.95 -10.83
C HIS A 211 -9.99 1.20 -9.54
N VAL A 212 -8.81 0.53 -9.37
CA VAL A 212 -7.92 0.74 -8.22
C VAL A 212 -7.39 2.17 -8.19
N VAL A 213 -7.06 2.72 -9.37
CA VAL A 213 -6.61 4.11 -9.50
C VAL A 213 -7.78 5.08 -9.32
N GLN A 214 -8.95 4.73 -9.88
CA GLN A 214 -10.14 5.57 -9.77
C GLN A 214 -10.61 5.72 -8.33
N ARG A 215 -10.67 4.63 -7.54
CA ARG A 215 -11.05 4.72 -6.12
C ARG A 215 -10.10 5.58 -5.29
N ARG A 216 -8.79 5.63 -5.64
CA ARG A 216 -7.83 6.53 -5.00
C ARG A 216 -8.11 7.99 -5.36
N HIS A 217 -8.44 8.27 -6.63
CA HIS A 217 -8.90 9.60 -7.03
C HIS A 217 -10.13 10.03 -6.24
N ASP A 218 -11.16 9.19 -6.19
CA ASP A 218 -12.43 9.49 -5.52
C ASP A 218 -12.21 9.78 -4.02
N LEU A 219 -11.36 8.97 -3.37
CA LEU A 219 -10.97 9.16 -1.98
C LEU A 219 -10.32 10.53 -1.73
N LEU A 220 -9.44 10.97 -2.63
CA LEU A 220 -8.77 12.27 -2.52
C LEU A 220 -9.74 13.42 -2.80
N ALA A 221 -10.62 13.26 -3.78
CA ALA A 221 -11.66 14.23 -4.10
C ALA A 221 -12.65 14.40 -2.93
N ASP A 222 -13.10 13.30 -2.35
CA ASP A 222 -13.96 13.30 -1.15
C ASP A 222 -13.25 13.93 0.05
N GLY A 223 -11.92 13.84 0.11
CA GLY A 223 -11.08 14.52 1.10
C GLY A 223 -10.84 16.00 0.84
N GLY A 224 -11.41 16.57 -0.24
CA GLY A 224 -11.32 17.99 -0.58
C GLY A 224 -10.18 18.38 -1.51
N VAL A 225 -9.54 17.42 -2.19
CA VAL A 225 -8.59 17.75 -3.27
C VAL A 225 -9.39 18.11 -4.53
N THR A 226 -9.08 19.26 -5.12
CA THR A 226 -9.68 19.70 -6.38
C THR A 226 -8.85 19.19 -7.56
N PHE A 227 -9.49 18.53 -8.54
CA PHE A 227 -8.86 18.08 -9.76
C PHE A 227 -9.33 18.90 -10.95
N ARG A 228 -8.38 19.44 -11.74
CA ARG A 228 -8.61 20.15 -12.99
C ARG A 228 -7.93 19.39 -14.13
N MET A 229 -8.71 18.51 -14.73
CA MET A 229 -8.29 17.68 -15.86
C MET A 229 -8.49 18.41 -17.18
N ASN A 230 -7.81 17.94 -18.25
CA ASN A 230 -7.81 18.60 -19.59
C ASN A 230 -7.29 20.04 -19.53
N VAL A 231 -6.31 20.32 -18.69
CA VAL A 231 -5.66 21.62 -18.55
C VAL A 231 -4.16 21.47 -18.78
N ASP A 232 -3.68 21.88 -19.94
CA ASP A 232 -2.24 21.85 -20.27
C ASP A 232 -1.58 23.18 -19.85
N ILE A 233 -0.76 23.11 -18.81
CA ILE A 233 -0.04 24.27 -18.28
C ILE A 233 1.02 24.71 -19.28
N GLY A 234 0.98 25.96 -19.64
CA GLY A 234 1.80 26.56 -20.70
C GLY A 234 1.10 26.66 -22.07
N VAL A 235 -0.09 26.04 -22.18
CA VAL A 235 -0.95 26.11 -23.38
C VAL A 235 -2.29 26.73 -23.04
N ASP A 236 -3.05 26.11 -22.13
CA ASP A 236 -4.40 26.56 -21.73
C ASP A 236 -4.34 27.63 -20.64
N ILE A 237 -3.40 27.45 -19.71
CA ILE A 237 -3.13 28.40 -18.60
C ILE A 237 -1.62 28.55 -18.51
N SER A 238 -1.12 29.79 -18.38
CA SER A 238 0.29 30.02 -18.18
C SER A 238 0.78 29.55 -16.81
N PHE A 239 2.05 29.24 -16.70
CA PHE A 239 2.68 28.88 -15.42
C PHE A 239 2.61 30.06 -14.43
N GLU A 240 2.75 31.29 -14.93
CA GLU A 240 2.66 32.53 -14.14
C GLU A 240 1.27 32.69 -13.51
N GLU A 241 0.19 32.36 -14.24
CA GLU A 241 -1.16 32.38 -13.72
C GLU A 241 -1.37 31.35 -12.60
N ILE A 242 -0.87 30.12 -12.78
CA ILE A 242 -0.91 29.09 -11.73
C ILE A 242 -0.12 29.55 -10.49
N ARG A 243 1.09 30.10 -10.70
CA ARG A 243 1.92 30.61 -9.63
C ARG A 243 1.30 31.80 -8.88
N ALA A 244 0.51 32.62 -9.57
CA ALA A 244 -0.19 33.74 -8.95
C ALA A 244 -1.48 33.31 -8.22
N SER A 245 -2.03 32.13 -8.56
CA SER A 245 -3.28 31.60 -8.00
C SER A 245 -3.08 30.76 -6.75
N HIS A 246 -1.82 30.39 -6.44
CA HIS A 246 -1.48 29.54 -5.30
C HIS A 246 -0.30 30.09 -4.51
N ASP A 247 -0.27 29.80 -3.21
CA ASP A 247 0.85 30.18 -2.33
C ASP A 247 2.11 29.37 -2.63
N ALA A 248 1.96 28.14 -3.15
CA ALA A 248 3.04 27.30 -3.65
C ALA A 248 2.61 26.47 -4.86
N VAL A 249 3.58 26.11 -5.70
CA VAL A 249 3.38 25.21 -6.86
C VAL A 249 4.40 24.10 -6.83
N LEU A 250 3.92 22.86 -6.97
CA LEU A 250 4.72 21.65 -7.18
C LEU A 250 4.61 21.24 -8.66
N VAL A 251 5.76 20.90 -9.29
CA VAL A 251 5.85 20.48 -10.69
C VAL A 251 6.43 19.06 -10.76
#